data_6b4cbf69982a1571866669dc88974a8e
#
_entry.id   6b4cbf69982a1571866669dc88974a8e
#
_cell.length_a   1.000
_cell.length_b   1.000
_cell.length_c   1.000
_cell.angle_alpha   90.00
_cell.angle_beta   90.00
_cell.angle_gamma   90.00
#
_symmetry.space_group_name_H-M   'P 1'
#
loop_
_entity.id
_entity.type
_entity.pdbx_description
1 polymer ?
#
loop_
_entity_poly.entity_id
_entity_poly.type
_entity_poly.pdbx_seq_one_letter_code
_entity_poly.pdbx_strand_id
1 'polypeptide(L)'
;MKMDTKGNVISITGFDAVYAKISKAISGLVKDANQRASVVASLKESFNEKVLKDQFAKNLTIIPKKGVKIGEKWSTSESADESGKFKVTSNYVLKSVGNGIAEISVTGGIPKKEEKKSQGEMTHSMSSELAQNGTIKFDQNTGWITNQNINVKTTQIETISDGKQSQSMKSVSNSSVMVNPAAK
;
A
#
# COMPACT_ATOMS: atom_id res chain seq x y z
N MET A 1 -18.46 -10.51 4.07
CA MET A 1 -18.38 -9.49 3.02
C MET A 1 -19.33 -9.85 1.88
N LYS A 2 -20.04 -8.86 1.32
CA LYS A 2 -20.97 -9.02 0.19
C LYS A 2 -20.41 -8.21 -0.99
N MET A 3 -20.36 -8.82 -2.17
CA MET A 3 -19.92 -8.20 -3.42
C MET A 3 -21.00 -8.32 -4.50
N ASP A 4 -21.02 -7.41 -5.45
CA ASP A 4 -21.84 -7.54 -6.66
C ASP A 4 -21.12 -8.38 -7.73
N THR A 5 -21.83 -8.68 -8.82
CA THR A 5 -21.28 -9.45 -9.95
C THR A 5 -20.22 -8.71 -10.75
N LYS A 6 -20.01 -7.42 -10.46
CA LYS A 6 -18.95 -6.58 -11.09
C LYS A 6 -17.71 -6.46 -10.22
N GLY A 7 -17.68 -7.14 -9.05
CA GLY A 7 -16.58 -7.10 -8.11
C GLY A 7 -16.60 -5.91 -7.14
N ASN A 8 -17.66 -5.10 -7.11
CA ASN A 8 -17.74 -4.00 -6.15
C ASN A 8 -18.15 -4.53 -4.77
N VAL A 9 -17.46 -4.08 -3.74
CA VAL A 9 -17.80 -4.43 -2.35
C VAL A 9 -19.04 -3.66 -1.91
N ILE A 10 -20.15 -4.37 -1.70
CA ILE A 10 -21.42 -3.80 -1.24
C ILE A 10 -21.37 -3.54 0.26
N SER A 11 -20.96 -4.55 1.06
CA SER A 11 -20.88 -4.44 2.52
C SER A 11 -19.83 -5.38 3.10
N ILE A 12 -19.23 -4.93 4.21
CA ILE A 12 -18.37 -5.74 5.08
C ILE A 12 -18.97 -5.64 6.48
N THR A 13 -19.28 -6.77 7.09
CA THR A 13 -19.92 -6.86 8.41
C THR A 13 -19.06 -7.64 9.39
N GLY A 14 -19.40 -7.64 10.67
CA GLY A 14 -18.71 -8.40 11.71
C GLY A 14 -17.69 -7.58 12.51
N PHE A 15 -17.58 -6.27 12.28
CA PHE A 15 -16.66 -5.39 13.01
C PHE A 15 -16.93 -5.37 14.52
N ASP A 16 -18.20 -5.34 14.93
CA ASP A 16 -18.55 -5.30 16.36
C ASP A 16 -18.01 -6.52 17.11
N ALA A 17 -18.09 -7.72 16.50
CA ALA A 17 -17.52 -8.93 17.10
C ALA A 17 -15.99 -8.85 17.21
N VAL A 18 -15.32 -8.26 16.23
CA VAL A 18 -13.87 -8.04 16.24
C VAL A 18 -13.50 -7.03 17.34
N TYR A 19 -14.18 -5.89 17.39
CA TYR A 19 -13.96 -4.87 18.42
C TYR A 19 -14.19 -5.40 19.83
N ALA A 20 -15.24 -6.21 20.04
CA ALA A 20 -15.52 -6.84 21.33
C ALA A 20 -14.41 -7.80 21.77
N LYS A 21 -13.90 -8.64 20.85
CA LYS A 21 -12.78 -9.53 21.13
C LYS A 21 -11.50 -8.77 21.48
N ILE A 22 -11.17 -7.73 20.73
CA ILE A 22 -9.98 -6.91 20.97
C ILE A 22 -10.13 -6.13 22.27
N SER A 23 -11.30 -5.53 22.54
CA SER A 23 -11.58 -4.84 23.80
C SER A 23 -11.40 -5.78 25.01
N LYS A 24 -11.88 -7.01 24.89
CA LYS A 24 -11.69 -8.04 25.92
C LYS A 24 -10.21 -8.41 26.10
N ALA A 25 -9.45 -8.58 25.00
CA ALA A 25 -8.02 -8.89 25.07
C ALA A 25 -7.21 -7.75 25.71
N ILE A 26 -7.51 -6.51 25.34
CA ILE A 26 -6.84 -5.31 25.87
C ILE A 26 -7.16 -5.12 27.37
N SER A 27 -8.35 -5.50 27.83
CA SER A 27 -8.73 -5.34 29.25
C SER A 27 -7.83 -6.08 30.23
N GLY A 28 -7.17 -7.15 29.77
CA GLY A 28 -6.17 -7.87 30.55
C GLY A 28 -4.78 -7.20 30.59
N LEU A 29 -4.48 -6.36 29.59
CA LEU A 29 -3.16 -5.73 29.41
C LEU A 29 -3.12 -4.27 29.88
N VAL A 30 -4.19 -3.52 29.66
CA VAL A 30 -4.29 -2.09 29.95
C VAL A 30 -5.31 -1.89 31.08
N LYS A 31 -4.86 -1.49 32.27
CA LYS A 31 -5.72 -1.33 33.45
C LYS A 31 -6.57 -0.05 33.39
N ASP A 32 -6.05 1.01 32.79
CA ASP A 32 -6.75 2.30 32.68
C ASP A 32 -7.91 2.25 31.69
N ALA A 33 -9.10 2.64 32.13
CA ALA A 33 -10.32 2.59 31.31
C ALA A 33 -10.30 3.59 30.15
N ASN A 34 -9.73 4.79 30.34
CA ASN A 34 -9.66 5.83 29.32
C ASN A 34 -8.66 5.44 28.22
N GLN A 35 -7.53 4.85 28.60
CA GLN A 35 -6.57 4.34 27.62
C GLN A 35 -7.18 3.21 26.79
N ARG A 36 -7.92 2.27 27.41
CA ARG A 36 -8.63 1.23 26.65
C ARG A 36 -9.64 1.83 25.67
N ALA A 37 -10.43 2.79 26.09
CA ALA A 37 -11.40 3.46 25.23
C ALA A 37 -10.72 4.16 24.04
N SER A 38 -9.60 4.84 24.28
CA SER A 38 -8.80 5.50 23.25
C SER A 38 -8.25 4.50 22.21
N VAL A 39 -7.69 3.37 22.67
CA VAL A 39 -7.18 2.32 21.76
C VAL A 39 -8.30 1.73 20.91
N VAL A 40 -9.47 1.46 21.50
CA VAL A 40 -10.62 0.93 20.75
C VAL A 40 -11.17 1.97 19.77
N ALA A 41 -11.18 3.26 20.12
CA ALA A 41 -11.59 4.34 19.22
C ALA A 41 -10.65 4.44 18.02
N SER A 42 -9.34 4.49 18.23
CA SER A 42 -8.33 4.51 17.15
C SER A 42 -8.43 3.28 16.25
N LEU A 43 -8.72 2.10 16.83
CA LEU A 43 -8.95 0.90 16.05
C LEU A 43 -10.20 1.04 15.16
N LYS A 44 -11.31 1.57 15.68
CA LYS A 44 -12.53 1.79 14.91
C LYS A 44 -12.34 2.78 13.77
N GLU A 45 -11.49 3.78 13.95
CA GLU A 45 -11.14 4.75 12.90
C GLU A 45 -10.27 4.11 11.80
N SER A 46 -9.27 3.32 12.18
CA SER A 46 -8.31 2.72 11.25
C SER A 46 -8.77 1.40 10.62
N PHE A 47 -9.72 0.71 11.25
CA PHE A 47 -10.22 -0.61 10.81
C PHE A 47 -11.75 -0.65 10.83
N ASN A 48 -12.39 -0.13 9.80
CA ASN A 48 -13.84 -0.08 9.64
C ASN A 48 -14.27 -0.46 8.23
N GLU A 49 -15.58 -0.53 8.01
CA GLU A 49 -16.16 -0.90 6.72
C GLU A 49 -15.66 -0.01 5.58
N LYS A 50 -15.61 1.31 5.78
CA LYS A 50 -15.18 2.27 4.75
C LYS A 50 -13.72 2.03 4.37
N VAL A 51 -12.82 1.97 5.36
CA VAL A 51 -11.38 1.75 5.14
C VAL A 51 -11.13 0.45 4.39
N LEU A 52 -11.80 -0.65 4.80
CA LEU A 52 -11.64 -1.93 4.12
C LEU A 52 -12.25 -1.93 2.72
N LYS A 53 -13.42 -1.31 2.51
CA LYS A 53 -13.99 -1.15 1.16
C LYS A 53 -13.04 -0.40 0.24
N ASP A 54 -12.43 0.70 0.71
CA ASP A 54 -11.48 1.50 -0.07
C ASP A 54 -10.22 0.69 -0.41
N GLN A 55 -9.70 -0.10 0.55
CA GLN A 55 -8.57 -1.00 0.31
C GLN A 55 -8.90 -2.10 -0.70
N PHE A 56 -10.06 -2.75 -0.57
CA PHE A 56 -10.48 -3.77 -1.52
C PHE A 56 -10.73 -3.19 -2.91
N ALA A 57 -11.36 -2.02 -3.01
CA ALA A 57 -11.57 -1.34 -4.28
C ALA A 57 -10.23 -1.04 -4.98
N LYS A 58 -9.22 -0.56 -4.25
CA LYS A 58 -7.86 -0.35 -4.78
C LYS A 58 -7.24 -1.64 -5.29
N ASN A 59 -7.33 -2.73 -4.54
CA ASN A 59 -6.78 -4.02 -4.95
C ASN A 59 -7.45 -4.57 -6.22
N LEU A 60 -8.75 -4.35 -6.38
CA LEU A 60 -9.51 -4.79 -7.56
C LEU A 60 -9.26 -3.92 -8.80
N THR A 61 -8.80 -2.67 -8.64
CA THR A 61 -8.45 -1.79 -9.78
C THR A 61 -7.14 -2.20 -10.48
N ILE A 62 -6.38 -3.11 -9.90
CA ILE A 62 -5.14 -3.62 -10.51
C ILE A 62 -5.45 -4.34 -11.83
N ILE A 63 -6.59 -5.05 -11.94
CA ILE A 63 -6.95 -5.81 -13.13
C ILE A 63 -7.78 -4.93 -14.08
N PRO A 64 -7.38 -4.76 -15.35
CA PRO A 64 -8.17 -4.02 -16.32
C PRO A 64 -9.54 -4.65 -16.56
N LYS A 65 -10.60 -3.83 -16.57
CA LYS A 65 -11.99 -4.28 -16.74
C LYS A 65 -12.24 -5.07 -18.03
N LYS A 66 -11.47 -4.81 -19.10
CA LYS A 66 -11.56 -5.50 -20.40
C LYS A 66 -10.80 -6.82 -20.45
N GLY A 67 -10.21 -7.26 -19.35
CA GLY A 67 -9.32 -8.40 -19.32
C GLY A 67 -7.95 -8.11 -19.98
N VAL A 68 -7.03 -9.05 -19.85
CA VAL A 68 -5.65 -8.95 -20.39
C VAL A 68 -5.19 -10.30 -20.89
N LYS A 69 -4.32 -10.30 -21.89
CA LYS A 69 -3.66 -11.48 -22.44
C LYS A 69 -2.31 -11.72 -21.77
N ILE A 70 -1.83 -12.98 -21.80
CA ILE A 70 -0.49 -13.30 -21.31
C ILE A 70 0.55 -12.48 -22.10
N GLY A 71 1.46 -11.84 -21.38
CA GLY A 71 2.48 -10.93 -21.92
C GLY A 71 1.99 -9.48 -22.07
N GLU A 72 0.69 -9.21 -21.94
CA GLU A 72 0.15 -7.83 -22.01
C GLU A 72 0.59 -7.02 -20.81
N LYS A 73 0.87 -5.73 -21.07
CA LYS A 73 1.33 -4.75 -20.08
C LYS A 73 0.26 -3.68 -19.86
N TRP A 74 0.12 -3.26 -18.62
CA TRP A 74 -0.71 -2.09 -18.25
C TRP A 74 -0.11 -1.38 -17.06
N SER A 75 -0.59 -0.19 -16.78
CA SER A 75 -0.13 0.59 -15.63
C SER A 75 -1.29 1.26 -14.91
N THR A 76 -1.08 1.49 -13.62
CA THR A 76 -1.92 2.37 -12.79
C THR A 76 -1.05 3.47 -12.21
N SER A 77 -1.67 4.60 -11.86
CA SER A 77 -1.00 5.69 -11.17
C SER A 77 -1.90 6.19 -10.05
N GLU A 78 -1.38 6.21 -8.84
CA GLU A 78 -2.10 6.62 -7.64
C GLU A 78 -1.33 7.72 -6.92
N SER A 79 -2.04 8.66 -6.28
CA SER A 79 -1.42 9.67 -5.43
C SER A 79 -0.85 9.03 -4.18
N ALA A 80 0.41 9.31 -3.88
CA ALA A 80 1.08 8.86 -2.67
C ALA A 80 0.83 9.80 -1.49
N ASP A 81 0.31 11.00 -1.77
CA ASP A 81 0.02 12.05 -0.80
C ASP A 81 -1.32 12.73 -1.08
N GLU A 82 -1.87 13.43 -0.10
CA GLU A 82 -3.13 14.17 -0.22
C GLU A 82 -3.04 15.32 -1.24
N SER A 83 -1.85 15.88 -1.45
CA SER A 83 -1.63 16.98 -2.39
C SER A 83 -1.61 16.54 -3.86
N GLY A 84 -1.51 15.24 -4.14
CA GLY A 84 -1.39 14.67 -5.47
C GLY A 84 -0.06 14.97 -6.18
N LYS A 85 0.91 15.55 -5.46
CA LYS A 85 2.24 15.90 -6.01
C LYS A 85 3.09 14.67 -6.29
N PHE A 86 2.95 13.64 -5.48
CA PHE A 86 3.68 12.39 -5.61
C PHE A 86 2.75 11.31 -6.13
N LYS A 87 3.08 10.75 -7.28
CA LYS A 87 2.33 9.64 -7.87
C LYS A 87 3.18 8.40 -7.92
N VAL A 88 2.68 7.32 -7.34
CA VAL A 88 3.23 5.98 -7.52
C VAL A 88 2.69 5.43 -8.82
N THR A 89 3.57 5.13 -9.75
CA THR A 89 3.20 4.41 -10.98
C THR A 89 3.55 2.95 -10.82
N SER A 90 2.56 2.07 -11.01
CA SER A 90 2.74 0.62 -10.98
C SER A 90 2.53 0.06 -12.39
N ASN A 91 3.51 -0.67 -12.87
CA ASN A 91 3.49 -1.35 -14.16
C ASN A 91 3.30 -2.84 -13.94
N TYR A 92 2.37 -3.43 -14.64
CA TYR A 92 1.97 -4.82 -14.51
C TYR A 92 2.19 -5.58 -15.81
N VAL A 93 2.48 -6.87 -15.69
CA VAL A 93 2.54 -7.79 -16.83
C VAL A 93 1.88 -9.11 -16.40
N LEU A 94 0.87 -9.58 -17.14
CA LEU A 94 0.33 -10.92 -16.95
C LEU A 94 1.35 -11.95 -17.43
N LYS A 95 1.94 -12.68 -16.49
CA LYS A 95 3.01 -13.65 -16.79
C LYS A 95 2.48 -15.00 -17.20
N SER A 96 1.49 -15.49 -16.47
CA SER A 96 0.92 -16.82 -16.72
C SER A 96 -0.50 -16.92 -16.20
N VAL A 97 -1.22 -17.88 -16.74
CA VAL A 97 -2.53 -18.31 -16.28
C VAL A 97 -2.53 -19.84 -16.29
N GLY A 98 -2.83 -20.44 -15.16
CA GLY A 98 -2.88 -21.90 -15.04
C GLY A 98 -3.56 -22.33 -13.74
N ASN A 99 -4.28 -23.46 -13.80
CA ASN A 99 -4.98 -24.05 -12.65
C ASN A 99 -5.89 -23.03 -11.89
N GLY A 100 -6.54 -22.12 -12.63
CA GLY A 100 -7.40 -21.08 -12.05
C GLY A 100 -6.65 -19.92 -11.39
N ILE A 101 -5.32 -19.88 -11.47
CA ILE A 101 -4.48 -18.80 -10.91
C ILE A 101 -3.86 -17.97 -12.03
N ALA A 102 -3.99 -16.68 -11.95
CA ALA A 102 -3.28 -15.71 -12.78
C ALA A 102 -2.11 -15.11 -11.99
N GLU A 103 -0.91 -15.11 -12.58
CA GLU A 103 0.29 -14.52 -11.99
C GLU A 103 0.68 -13.25 -12.75
N ILE A 104 0.82 -12.16 -11.99
CA ILE A 104 1.13 -10.82 -12.49
C ILE A 104 2.45 -10.36 -11.87
N SER A 105 3.40 -9.92 -12.68
CA SER A 105 4.56 -9.19 -12.18
C SER A 105 4.25 -7.71 -12.05
N VAL A 106 4.81 -7.10 -11.01
CA VAL A 106 4.68 -5.67 -10.68
C VAL A 106 6.04 -5.04 -10.65
N THR A 107 6.17 -3.87 -11.26
CA THR A 107 7.35 -2.99 -11.15
C THR A 107 6.88 -1.54 -11.14
N GLY A 108 7.72 -0.61 -10.70
CA GLY A 108 7.41 0.83 -10.74
C GLY A 108 7.87 1.56 -9.50
N GLY A 109 7.15 2.63 -9.15
CA GLY A 109 7.45 3.46 -7.99
C GLY A 109 7.21 4.94 -8.23
N ILE A 110 7.97 5.76 -7.51
CA ILE A 110 8.06 7.20 -7.67
C ILE A 110 9.45 7.51 -8.23
N PRO A 111 9.56 8.13 -9.42
CA PRO A 111 10.86 8.50 -9.95
C PRO A 111 11.55 9.52 -9.03
N LYS A 112 12.87 9.55 -9.05
CA LYS A 112 13.66 10.49 -8.27
C LYS A 112 13.15 11.93 -8.47
N LYS A 113 12.75 12.57 -7.39
CA LYS A 113 12.41 13.98 -7.34
C LYS A 113 13.39 14.70 -6.41
N GLU A 114 13.74 15.91 -6.78
CA GLU A 114 14.60 16.78 -6.00
C GLU A 114 13.87 18.09 -5.73
N GLU A 115 13.81 18.49 -4.46
CA GLU A 115 13.31 19.78 -4.04
C GLU A 115 14.46 20.55 -3.42
N LYS A 116 14.61 21.83 -3.79
CA LYS A 116 15.60 22.76 -3.24
C LYS A 116 14.89 23.95 -2.63
N LYS A 117 15.36 24.35 -1.44
CA LYS A 117 14.95 25.58 -0.77
C LYS A 117 16.21 26.33 -0.36
N SER A 118 16.29 27.59 -0.72
CA SER A 118 17.41 28.47 -0.32
C SER A 118 16.91 29.58 0.60
N GLN A 119 17.65 29.83 1.66
CA GLN A 119 17.39 30.92 2.61
C GLN A 119 18.71 31.59 2.95
N GLY A 120 18.95 32.76 2.35
CA GLY A 120 20.25 33.41 2.37
C GLY A 120 21.33 32.55 1.67
N GLU A 121 22.47 32.35 2.31
CA GLU A 121 23.55 31.51 1.79
C GLU A 121 23.29 30.01 1.99
N MET A 122 22.30 29.64 2.80
CA MET A 122 21.96 28.25 3.09
C MET A 122 21.07 27.66 2.01
N THR A 123 21.43 26.51 1.49
CA THR A 123 20.63 25.70 0.58
C THR A 123 20.35 24.34 1.21
N HIS A 124 19.07 24.00 1.28
CA HIS A 124 18.60 22.68 1.67
C HIS A 124 18.01 21.99 0.46
N SER A 125 18.54 20.84 0.09
CA SER A 125 17.97 19.99 -0.96
C SER A 125 17.56 18.65 -0.40
N MET A 126 16.41 18.16 -0.84
CA MET A 126 15.89 16.84 -0.53
C MET A 126 15.56 16.12 -1.82
N SER A 127 16.13 14.94 -1.98
CA SER A 127 15.83 14.04 -3.10
C SER A 127 15.21 12.76 -2.55
N SER A 128 14.12 12.33 -3.16
CA SER A 128 13.42 11.10 -2.80
C SER A 128 13.08 10.26 -4.03
N GLU A 129 13.18 8.95 -3.86
CA GLU A 129 12.84 7.94 -4.87
C GLU A 129 12.20 6.73 -4.20
N LEU A 130 11.21 6.12 -4.85
CA LEU A 130 10.62 4.86 -4.44
C LEU A 130 10.67 3.90 -5.63
N ALA A 131 11.21 2.71 -5.43
CA ALA A 131 11.17 1.61 -6.38
C ALA A 131 10.41 0.43 -5.78
N GLN A 132 9.55 -0.20 -6.58
CA GLN A 132 8.84 -1.42 -6.19
C GLN A 132 8.97 -2.50 -7.27
N ASN A 133 9.03 -3.76 -6.82
CA ASN A 133 8.99 -4.92 -7.67
C ASN A 133 8.38 -6.12 -6.93
N GLY A 134 7.77 -7.04 -7.67
CA GLY A 134 7.20 -8.22 -7.06
C GLY A 134 6.24 -8.99 -7.95
N THR A 135 5.46 -9.84 -7.30
CA THR A 135 4.44 -10.69 -7.93
C THR A 135 3.14 -10.67 -7.16
N ILE A 136 2.04 -10.79 -7.88
CA ILE A 136 0.68 -10.92 -7.33
C ILE A 136 0.04 -12.11 -8.02
N LYS A 137 -0.62 -12.98 -7.25
CA LYS A 137 -1.40 -14.11 -7.75
C LYS A 137 -2.87 -13.93 -7.40
N PHE A 138 -3.72 -14.12 -8.40
CA PHE A 138 -5.17 -14.02 -8.27
C PHE A 138 -5.81 -15.36 -8.59
N ASP A 139 -6.82 -15.72 -7.82
CA ASP A 139 -7.77 -16.75 -8.22
C ASP A 139 -8.72 -16.15 -9.28
N GLN A 140 -8.76 -16.77 -10.47
CA GLN A 140 -9.55 -16.28 -11.60
C GLN A 140 -11.07 -16.39 -11.37
N ASN A 141 -11.52 -17.34 -10.56
CA ASN A 141 -12.93 -17.57 -10.31
C ASN A 141 -13.50 -16.56 -9.31
N THR A 142 -12.68 -16.16 -8.34
CA THR A 142 -13.11 -15.28 -7.25
C THR A 142 -12.60 -13.85 -7.40
N GLY A 143 -11.54 -13.62 -8.19
CA GLY A 143 -10.84 -12.34 -8.30
C GLY A 143 -10.00 -11.97 -7.07
N TRP A 144 -9.85 -12.89 -6.11
CA TRP A 144 -9.10 -12.63 -4.89
C TRP A 144 -7.60 -12.79 -5.09
N ILE A 145 -6.84 -11.91 -4.44
CA ILE A 145 -5.40 -12.09 -4.28
C ILE A 145 -5.16 -13.28 -3.36
N THR A 146 -4.56 -14.33 -3.89
CA THR A 146 -4.20 -15.53 -3.13
C THR A 146 -2.78 -15.48 -2.61
N ASN A 147 -1.90 -14.75 -3.30
CA ASN A 147 -0.54 -14.52 -2.87
C ASN A 147 -0.06 -13.17 -3.40
N GLN A 148 0.72 -12.46 -2.60
CA GLN A 148 1.39 -11.24 -2.98
C GLN A 148 2.75 -11.18 -2.30
N ASN A 149 3.76 -10.77 -3.06
CA ASN A 149 5.08 -10.44 -2.54
C ASN A 149 5.60 -9.24 -3.32
N ILE A 150 5.54 -8.07 -2.72
CA ILE A 150 6.02 -6.80 -3.32
C ILE A 150 7.10 -6.23 -2.41
N ASN A 151 8.30 -6.08 -2.95
CA ASN A 151 9.40 -5.39 -2.30
C ASN A 151 9.37 -3.91 -2.67
N VAL A 152 9.55 -3.06 -1.68
CA VAL A 152 9.58 -1.60 -1.83
C VAL A 152 10.88 -1.09 -1.25
N LYS A 153 11.63 -0.33 -2.06
CA LYS A 153 12.84 0.37 -1.64
C LYS A 153 12.62 1.87 -1.76
N THR A 154 12.77 2.58 -0.65
CA THR A 154 12.74 4.04 -0.62
C THR A 154 14.17 4.55 -0.38
N THR A 155 14.59 5.50 -1.19
CA THR A 155 15.88 6.20 -1.01
C THR A 155 15.59 7.68 -0.83
N GLN A 156 16.13 8.26 0.24
CA GLN A 156 16.03 9.67 0.53
C GLN A 156 17.44 10.22 0.75
N ILE A 157 17.74 11.36 0.12
CA ILE A 157 19.01 12.07 0.30
C ILE A 157 18.67 13.49 0.67
N GLU A 158 19.16 13.92 1.80
CA GLU A 158 19.06 15.29 2.30
C GLU A 158 20.44 15.93 2.26
N THR A 159 20.56 17.12 1.72
CA THR A 159 21.82 17.86 1.62
C THR A 159 21.62 19.30 2.11
N ILE A 160 22.47 19.73 3.01
CA ILE A 160 22.53 21.11 3.50
C ILE A 160 23.88 21.69 3.05
N SER A 161 23.86 22.89 2.47
CA SER A 161 25.06 23.61 2.02
C SER A 161 24.98 25.09 2.39
N ASP A 162 26.09 25.64 2.81
CA ASP A 162 26.29 27.08 3.06
C ASP A 162 27.05 27.78 1.91
N GLY A 163 27.19 27.11 0.77
CA GLY A 163 27.94 27.61 -0.38
C GLY A 163 29.44 27.30 -0.33
N LYS A 164 30.02 27.03 0.85
CA LYS A 164 31.41 26.65 1.06
C LYS A 164 31.57 25.20 1.45
N GLN A 165 30.63 24.70 2.25
CA GLN A 165 30.61 23.32 2.71
C GLN A 165 29.25 22.71 2.45
N SER A 166 29.20 21.40 2.27
CA SER A 166 27.95 20.67 2.16
C SER A 166 28.00 19.37 2.96
N GLN A 167 26.91 19.05 3.60
CA GLN A 167 26.71 17.80 4.32
C GLN A 167 25.51 17.07 3.74
N SER A 168 25.67 15.79 3.43
CA SER A 168 24.62 14.95 2.90
C SER A 168 24.36 13.75 3.80
N MET A 169 23.08 13.47 4.02
CA MET A 169 22.62 12.28 4.71
C MET A 169 21.77 11.44 3.75
N LYS A 170 22.09 10.14 3.63
CA LYS A 170 21.34 9.19 2.82
C LYS A 170 20.62 8.20 3.72
N SER A 171 19.33 8.08 3.56
CA SER A 171 18.47 7.08 4.18
C SER A 171 17.96 6.09 3.14
N VAL A 172 18.04 4.80 3.44
CA VAL A 172 17.49 3.73 2.59
C VAL A 172 16.61 2.84 3.44
N SER A 173 15.35 2.71 3.07
CA SER A 173 14.40 1.81 3.69
C SER A 173 14.01 0.72 2.70
N ASN A 174 14.02 -0.54 3.15
CA ASN A 174 13.51 -1.69 2.40
C ASN A 174 12.36 -2.29 3.19
N SER A 175 11.24 -2.49 2.54
CA SER A 175 10.05 -3.12 3.11
C SER A 175 9.46 -4.12 2.12
N SER A 176 8.68 -5.07 2.62
CA SER A 176 7.94 -6.00 1.78
C SER A 176 6.48 -6.08 2.23
N VAL A 177 5.59 -6.11 1.23
CA VAL A 177 4.15 -6.34 1.45
C VAL A 177 3.87 -7.77 0.99
N MET A 178 3.41 -8.60 1.93
CA MET A 178 3.13 -10.00 1.66
C MET A 178 1.68 -10.34 2.00
N VAL A 179 1.05 -11.08 1.10
CA VAL A 179 -0.22 -11.79 1.35
C VAL A 179 0.07 -13.26 1.11
N ASN A 180 -0.19 -14.08 2.12
CA ASN A 180 -0.04 -15.52 2.02
C ASN A 180 -1.42 -16.17 2.16
N PRO A 181 -1.66 -17.32 1.49
CA PRO A 181 -2.88 -18.07 1.73
C PRO A 181 -2.96 -18.47 3.20
N ALA A 182 -4.18 -18.43 3.75
CA ALA A 182 -4.40 -18.94 5.10
C ALA A 182 -3.97 -20.41 5.16
N ALA A 183 -3.24 -20.77 6.22
CA ALA A 183 -2.98 -22.18 6.50
C ALA A 183 -4.31 -22.93 6.66
N LYS A 184 -4.45 -24.03 5.94
CA LYS A 184 -5.63 -24.90 6.05
C LYS A 184 -5.60 -25.66 7.34
#